data_de1266d284a364d3127be49b5110ec9b
#
_entry.id   de1266d284a364d3127be49b5110ec9b
#
_cell.length_a   1.000
_cell.length_b   1.000
_cell.length_c   1.000
_cell.angle_alpha   90.00
_cell.angle_beta   90.00
_cell.angle_gamma   90.00
#
_symmetry.space_group_name_H-M   'P 1'
#
loop_
_entity.id
_entity.type
_entity.pdbx_description
1 polymer ?
#
loop_
_entity_poly.entity_id
_entity_poly.type
_entity_poly.pdbx_seq_one_letter_code
_entity_poly.pdbx_strand_id
1 'polypeptide(L)'
;ATFKTTRVINFHTIETCGKRTLDFRIAHRFGAINSGAYNLWGIDGGASIRLGLEYSYDGRLMVGIGRSNVGKMFDGFAKYRLLRQTEDNSMPLSVTLFSGMYYTGLKDPLKSSTGFDRYEKSYSRMSFVHQAIVGRKFGEKLSLQVAPWFVHYNQVEGILDGNDMFGVAGALRYKITRSMAITAEYAFRANDYSDRDYYDSFGLGFEIETGGHVFQMHVTNSFGLSENQFLPY
;
A
#
# COMPACT_ATOMS: atom_id res chain seq x y z
N ALA A 1 19.09 6.19 5.13
CA ALA A 1 17.71 5.73 4.95
C ALA A 1 17.63 4.23 5.16
N THR A 2 16.56 3.75 5.76
CA THR A 2 16.29 2.32 5.95
C THR A 2 15.75 1.70 4.66
N PHE A 3 14.78 2.36 4.04
CA PHE A 3 14.30 2.05 2.70
C PHE A 3 14.67 3.16 1.73
N LYS A 4 14.66 2.91 0.43
CA LYS A 4 14.99 3.92 -0.58
C LYS A 4 13.79 4.73 -1.03
N THR A 5 12.60 4.17 -0.93
CA THR A 5 11.35 4.73 -1.39
C THR A 5 10.32 4.80 -0.26
N THR A 6 9.28 5.58 -0.44
CA THR A 6 8.18 5.72 0.53
C THR A 6 7.23 4.53 0.53
N ARG A 7 7.37 3.61 -0.46
CA ARG A 7 6.67 2.31 -0.53
C ARG A 7 7.65 1.20 -0.85
N VAL A 8 7.43 -0.01 -0.33
CA VAL A 8 8.21 -1.20 -0.68
C VAL A 8 7.75 -1.71 -2.04
N ILE A 9 6.60 -2.32 -2.12
CA ILE A 9 5.87 -2.70 -3.33
C ILE A 9 4.50 -2.02 -3.25
N ASN A 10 3.64 -2.53 -2.37
CA ASN A 10 2.34 -1.99 -2.02
C ASN A 10 2.40 -1.14 -0.76
N PHE A 11 3.10 -1.64 0.26
CA PHE A 11 3.06 -1.10 1.62
C PHE A 11 3.91 0.16 1.77
N HIS A 12 3.38 1.13 2.52
CA HIS A 12 4.18 2.26 2.94
C HIS A 12 5.39 1.82 3.76
N THR A 13 6.52 2.46 3.52
CA THR A 13 7.71 2.31 4.38
C THR A 13 7.67 3.31 5.53
N ILE A 14 8.62 3.19 6.45
CA ILE A 14 8.87 4.21 7.48
C ILE A 14 9.34 5.55 6.90
N GLU A 15 9.75 5.59 5.63
CA GLU A 15 10.35 6.80 5.02
C GLU A 15 9.27 7.79 4.57
N THR A 16 9.59 9.06 4.71
CA THR A 16 8.90 10.21 4.13
C THR A 16 9.79 10.86 3.08
N CYS A 17 9.22 11.58 2.14
CA CYS A 17 9.99 12.40 1.20
C CYS A 17 10.82 13.46 1.92
N GLY A 18 11.81 14.00 1.25
CA GLY A 18 12.61 15.12 1.74
C GLY A 18 11.74 16.35 2.08
N LYS A 19 12.27 17.25 2.91
CA LYS A 19 11.57 18.49 3.27
C LYS A 19 11.21 19.30 2.02
N ARG A 20 9.96 19.76 1.94
CA ARG A 20 9.40 20.57 0.83
C ARG A 20 9.51 19.88 -0.53
N THR A 21 9.47 18.55 -0.55
CA THR A 21 9.50 17.75 -1.77
C THR A 21 8.08 17.35 -2.15
N LEU A 22 7.72 17.60 -3.41
CA LEU A 22 6.53 17.07 -4.07
C LEU A 22 6.94 15.86 -4.89
N ASP A 23 6.29 14.72 -4.65
CA ASP A 23 6.46 13.47 -5.40
C ASP A 23 5.19 13.21 -6.22
N PHE A 24 5.33 13.11 -7.54
CA PHE A 24 4.27 12.65 -8.42
C PHE A 24 4.49 11.18 -8.72
N ARG A 25 3.53 10.36 -8.32
CA ARG A 25 3.63 8.91 -8.44
C ARG A 25 2.60 8.35 -9.40
N ILE A 26 3.09 7.54 -10.33
CA ILE A 26 2.27 6.69 -11.18
C ILE A 26 2.56 5.25 -10.76
N ALA A 27 1.58 4.60 -10.12
CA ALA A 27 1.63 3.18 -9.85
C ALA A 27 0.73 2.46 -10.85
N HIS A 28 1.23 1.40 -11.47
CA HIS A 28 0.44 0.58 -12.37
C HIS A 28 0.78 -0.90 -12.19
N ARG A 29 -0.20 -1.74 -12.46
CA ARG A 29 -0.07 -3.19 -12.51
C ARG A 29 -0.66 -3.69 -13.79
N PHE A 30 0.06 -4.60 -14.40
CA PHE A 30 -0.41 -5.34 -15.56
C PHE A 30 -1.31 -6.51 -15.11
N GLY A 31 -1.83 -7.27 -16.06
CA GLY A 31 -2.66 -8.43 -15.80
C GLY A 31 -1.92 -9.60 -15.14
N ALA A 32 -2.60 -10.70 -15.00
CA ALA A 32 -2.10 -11.88 -14.30
C ALA A 32 -0.97 -12.57 -15.07
N ILE A 33 0.15 -12.84 -14.38
CA ILE A 33 1.33 -13.48 -14.98
C ILE A 33 1.03 -14.90 -15.49
N ASN A 34 0.03 -15.58 -14.91
CA ASN A 34 -0.41 -16.91 -15.34
C ASN A 34 -1.29 -16.89 -16.61
N SER A 35 -1.54 -15.74 -17.23
CA SER A 35 -2.24 -15.63 -18.50
C SER A 35 -1.47 -16.19 -19.72
N GLY A 36 -0.19 -16.55 -19.48
CA GLY A 36 0.65 -17.25 -20.45
C GLY A 36 1.28 -16.35 -21.51
N ALA A 37 2.12 -16.96 -22.35
CA ALA A 37 2.90 -16.28 -23.38
C ALA A 37 2.04 -15.57 -24.43
N TYR A 38 0.86 -16.09 -24.73
CA TYR A 38 -0.08 -15.48 -25.68
C TYR A 38 -0.51 -14.07 -25.28
N ASN A 39 -0.67 -13.80 -23.97
CA ASN A 39 -0.99 -12.48 -23.43
C ASN A 39 0.24 -11.77 -22.89
N LEU A 40 1.43 -12.14 -23.35
CA LEU A 40 2.72 -11.63 -22.87
C LEU A 40 2.79 -11.60 -21.34
N TRP A 41 2.36 -12.70 -20.69
CA TRP A 41 2.28 -12.84 -19.21
C TRP A 41 1.53 -11.69 -18.53
N GLY A 42 0.43 -11.24 -19.14
CA GLY A 42 -0.44 -10.21 -18.59
C GLY A 42 -0.11 -8.78 -19.01
N ILE A 43 0.99 -8.54 -19.73
CA ILE A 43 1.39 -7.20 -20.19
C ILE A 43 0.39 -6.66 -21.22
N ASP A 44 -0.18 -7.51 -22.09
CA ASP A 44 -1.19 -7.14 -23.08
C ASP A 44 -2.58 -6.88 -22.46
N GLY A 45 -2.76 -7.17 -21.19
CA GLY A 45 -3.99 -6.92 -20.45
C GLY A 45 -4.18 -5.45 -20.07
N GLY A 46 -5.40 -5.10 -19.66
CA GLY A 46 -5.68 -3.77 -19.11
C GLY A 46 -4.88 -3.50 -17.83
N ALA A 47 -4.31 -2.30 -17.71
CA ALA A 47 -3.56 -1.91 -16.53
C ALA A 47 -4.45 -1.33 -15.43
N SER A 48 -4.18 -1.71 -14.18
CA SER A 48 -4.62 -0.98 -13.00
C SER A 48 -3.68 0.18 -12.77
N ILE A 49 -4.22 1.39 -12.62
CA ILE A 49 -3.43 2.62 -12.50
C ILE A 49 -3.88 3.41 -11.29
N ARG A 50 -2.93 3.92 -10.50
CA ARG A 50 -3.14 4.97 -9.50
C ARG A 50 -2.20 6.14 -9.78
N LEU A 51 -2.78 7.32 -9.91
CA LEU A 51 -2.06 8.59 -9.95
C LEU A 51 -2.09 9.19 -8.55
N GLY A 52 -0.95 9.64 -8.04
CA GLY A 52 -0.82 10.22 -6.71
C GLY A 52 0.06 11.46 -6.70
N LEU A 53 -0.29 12.41 -5.84
CA LEU A 53 0.54 13.54 -5.47
C LEU A 53 0.82 13.43 -3.97
N GLU A 54 2.10 13.43 -3.60
CA GLU A 54 2.57 13.28 -2.24
C GLU A 54 3.50 14.44 -1.90
N TYR A 55 3.24 15.13 -0.79
CA TYR A 55 4.03 16.30 -0.37
C TYR A 55 4.53 16.14 1.04
N SER A 56 5.83 16.37 1.24
CA SER A 56 6.45 16.39 2.57
C SER A 56 6.75 17.82 3.00
N TYR A 57 6.13 18.26 4.09
CA TYR A 57 6.26 19.63 4.60
C TYR A 57 7.62 19.88 5.24
N ASP A 58 8.00 19.06 6.20
CA ASP A 58 9.21 19.25 7.03
C ASP A 58 10.18 18.06 6.99
N GLY A 59 9.87 17.06 6.15
CA GLY A 59 10.59 15.80 6.10
C GLY A 59 10.14 14.78 7.16
N ARG A 60 9.17 15.15 8.02
CA ARG A 60 8.51 14.27 9.00
C ARG A 60 7.04 14.06 8.67
N LEU A 61 6.33 15.14 8.36
CA LEU A 61 4.94 15.10 7.92
C LEU A 61 4.88 15.02 6.40
N MET A 62 4.22 14.00 5.90
CA MET A 62 3.94 13.79 4.49
C MET A 62 2.45 13.54 4.32
N VAL A 63 1.84 14.24 3.39
CA VAL A 63 0.44 14.08 3.01
C VAL A 63 0.37 13.68 1.54
N GLY A 64 -0.66 12.96 1.16
CA GLY A 64 -0.85 12.56 -0.22
C GLY A 64 -2.32 12.45 -0.58
N ILE A 65 -2.59 12.61 -1.87
CA ILE A 65 -3.89 12.35 -2.49
C ILE A 65 -3.69 11.49 -3.73
N GLY A 66 -4.66 10.69 -4.06
CA GLY A 66 -4.56 9.81 -5.22
C GLY A 66 -5.90 9.45 -5.84
N ARG A 67 -5.80 8.92 -7.06
CA ARG A 67 -6.94 8.41 -7.83
C ARG A 67 -6.56 7.11 -8.51
N SER A 68 -7.30 6.04 -8.25
CA SER A 68 -7.16 4.75 -8.93
C SER A 68 -8.35 4.44 -9.83
N ASN A 69 -8.11 3.75 -10.95
CA ASN A 69 -9.18 3.19 -11.78
C ASN A 69 -9.83 1.97 -11.11
N VAL A 70 -9.10 1.23 -10.26
CA VAL A 70 -9.65 0.12 -9.47
C VAL A 70 -10.59 0.65 -8.42
N GLY A 71 -11.84 0.20 -8.44
CA GLY A 71 -12.88 0.70 -7.52
C GLY A 71 -13.27 2.16 -7.75
N LYS A 72 -12.79 2.82 -8.83
CA LYS A 72 -12.92 4.28 -9.02
C LYS A 72 -12.51 5.04 -7.75
N MET A 73 -11.45 4.55 -7.10
CA MET A 73 -11.05 4.97 -5.76
C MET A 73 -10.38 6.35 -5.75
N PHE A 74 -10.84 7.23 -4.88
CA PHE A 74 -10.10 8.41 -4.44
C PHE A 74 -9.51 8.11 -3.07
N ASP A 75 -8.29 8.54 -2.84
CA ASP A 75 -7.62 8.38 -1.55
C ASP A 75 -6.93 9.65 -1.11
N GLY A 76 -6.84 9.81 0.20
CA GLY A 76 -6.04 10.81 0.87
C GLY A 76 -5.37 10.21 2.10
N PHE A 77 -4.14 10.59 2.39
CA PHE A 77 -3.44 10.09 3.56
C PHE A 77 -2.55 11.14 4.22
N ALA A 78 -2.29 10.91 5.50
CA ALA A 78 -1.25 11.58 6.26
C ALA A 78 -0.30 10.52 6.85
N LYS A 79 0.99 10.83 6.82
CA LYS A 79 2.07 9.99 7.31
C LYS A 79 3.02 10.84 8.15
N TYR A 80 3.27 10.43 9.39
CA TYR A 80 4.09 11.19 10.32
C TYR A 80 5.18 10.34 10.95
N ARG A 81 6.44 10.70 10.70
CA ARG A 81 7.61 10.02 11.27
C ARG A 81 7.88 10.51 12.68
N LEU A 82 7.52 9.68 13.66
CA LEU A 82 7.72 9.97 15.09
C LEU A 82 9.19 9.85 15.48
N LEU A 83 9.82 8.72 15.14
CA LEU A 83 11.19 8.38 15.52
C LEU A 83 11.99 7.99 14.27
N ARG A 84 13.28 8.24 14.31
CA ARG A 84 14.24 7.85 13.28
C ARG A 84 15.45 7.16 13.93
N GLN A 85 15.79 5.99 13.41
CA GLN A 85 16.99 5.27 13.80
C GLN A 85 18.23 6.14 13.55
N THR A 86 19.13 6.19 14.55
CA THR A 86 20.41 6.90 14.49
C THR A 86 21.56 5.93 14.18
N GLU A 87 22.66 6.48 13.67
CA GLU A 87 23.85 5.68 13.32
C GLU A 87 24.59 5.15 14.55
N ASP A 88 24.57 5.94 15.63
CA ASP A 88 25.13 5.59 16.96
C ASP A 88 24.25 4.60 17.74
N ASN A 89 23.08 4.24 17.16
CA ASN A 89 22.10 3.35 17.76
C ASN A 89 21.49 3.85 19.09
N SER A 90 21.64 5.13 19.42
CA SER A 90 20.95 5.77 20.56
C SER A 90 19.43 5.72 20.39
N MET A 91 18.96 5.79 19.14
CA MET A 91 17.60 5.43 18.73
C MET A 91 17.67 4.21 17.82
N PRO A 92 17.34 3.01 18.32
CA PRO A 92 17.54 1.77 17.58
C PRO A 92 16.49 1.49 16.50
N LEU A 93 15.36 2.20 16.51
CA LEU A 93 14.22 1.97 15.63
C LEU A 93 13.74 3.28 14.98
N SER A 94 13.09 3.16 13.85
CA SER A 94 12.28 4.21 13.26
C SER A 94 10.80 3.87 13.41
N VAL A 95 9.98 4.86 13.73
CA VAL A 95 8.53 4.71 13.90
C VAL A 95 7.81 5.77 13.08
N THR A 96 6.85 5.35 12.27
CA THR A 96 6.03 6.22 11.43
C THR A 96 4.57 5.82 11.58
N LEU A 97 3.70 6.79 11.82
CA LEU A 97 2.25 6.60 11.81
C LEU A 97 1.71 6.92 10.41
N PHE A 98 0.74 6.14 9.99
CA PHE A 98 0.01 6.32 8.74
C PHE A 98 -1.49 6.31 9.02
N SER A 99 -2.22 7.23 8.38
CA SER A 99 -3.68 7.29 8.38
C SER A 99 -4.15 7.65 6.98
N GLY A 100 -4.99 6.80 6.40
CA GLY A 100 -5.57 6.96 5.08
C GLY A 100 -7.09 6.94 5.10
N MET A 101 -7.69 7.71 4.20
CA MET A 101 -9.11 7.76 3.91
C MET A 101 -9.33 7.47 2.43
N TYR A 102 -10.30 6.63 2.14
CA TYR A 102 -10.60 6.13 0.80
C TYR A 102 -12.07 6.32 0.49
N TYR A 103 -12.37 6.70 -0.74
CA TYR A 103 -13.73 6.91 -1.23
C TYR A 103 -13.92 6.18 -2.56
N THR A 104 -14.84 5.22 -2.61
CA THR A 104 -15.19 4.53 -3.85
C THR A 104 -16.20 5.33 -4.68
N GLY A 105 -15.85 5.57 -5.95
CA GLY A 105 -16.73 6.21 -6.93
C GLY A 105 -17.51 5.20 -7.80
N LEU A 106 -17.48 3.90 -7.47
CA LEU A 106 -18.23 2.90 -8.22
C LEU A 106 -19.73 3.18 -8.15
N LYS A 107 -20.40 3.00 -9.29
CA LYS A 107 -21.86 2.92 -9.33
C LYS A 107 -22.27 1.59 -8.74
N ASP A 108 -23.32 1.58 -7.92
CA ASP A 108 -23.87 0.33 -7.42
C ASP A 108 -24.62 -0.40 -8.55
N PRO A 109 -24.16 -1.61 -8.95
CA PRO A 109 -24.83 -2.37 -9.99
C PRO A 109 -26.23 -2.85 -9.57
N LEU A 110 -26.49 -3.00 -8.26
CA LEU A 110 -27.78 -3.44 -7.74
C LEU A 110 -28.86 -2.35 -7.85
N LYS A 111 -28.46 -1.07 -7.86
CA LYS A 111 -29.41 0.04 -7.95
C LYS A 111 -30.28 -0.03 -9.22
N SER A 112 -29.67 -0.40 -10.35
CA SER A 112 -30.38 -0.51 -11.63
C SER A 112 -31.32 -1.73 -11.72
N SER A 113 -31.04 -2.80 -10.98
CA SER A 113 -31.78 -4.06 -11.04
C SER A 113 -32.83 -4.20 -9.93
N THR A 114 -32.57 -3.66 -8.76
CA THR A 114 -33.41 -3.85 -7.56
C THR A 114 -34.02 -2.54 -7.02
N GLY A 115 -33.55 -1.38 -7.50
CA GLY A 115 -33.88 -0.06 -6.93
C GLY A 115 -33.18 0.23 -5.59
N PHE A 116 -32.49 -0.74 -5.01
CA PHE A 116 -31.74 -0.59 -3.76
C PHE A 116 -30.35 0.00 -4.04
N ASP A 117 -30.01 1.10 -3.40
CA ASP A 117 -28.67 1.71 -3.49
C ASP A 117 -27.88 1.39 -2.23
N ARG A 118 -26.88 0.52 -2.35
CA ARG A 118 -25.93 0.19 -1.27
C ARG A 118 -25.24 1.47 -0.73
N TYR A 119 -25.02 2.43 -1.61
CA TYR A 119 -24.36 3.69 -1.28
C TYR A 119 -25.34 4.87 -1.21
N GLU A 120 -26.48 4.68 -0.58
CA GLU A 120 -27.50 5.73 -0.42
C GLU A 120 -26.91 7.02 0.14
N LYS A 121 -25.96 6.89 1.08
CA LYS A 121 -25.27 8.03 1.70
C LYS A 121 -23.80 8.08 1.28
N SER A 122 -23.28 9.29 1.05
CA SER A 122 -21.88 9.48 0.64
C SER A 122 -20.87 8.83 1.59
N TYR A 123 -21.13 8.88 2.90
CA TYR A 123 -20.20 8.27 3.86
C TYR A 123 -20.16 6.75 3.79
N SER A 124 -21.19 6.08 3.27
CA SER A 124 -21.17 4.63 3.04
C SER A 124 -20.08 4.19 2.04
N ARG A 125 -19.61 5.13 1.22
CA ARG A 125 -18.53 4.91 0.24
C ARG A 125 -17.12 5.02 0.82
N MET A 126 -17.02 5.35 2.10
CA MET A 126 -15.74 5.63 2.75
C MET A 126 -15.20 4.43 3.50
N SER A 127 -13.88 4.32 3.50
CA SER A 127 -13.13 3.43 4.36
C SER A 127 -11.87 4.11 4.88
N PHE A 128 -11.33 3.61 5.97
CA PHE A 128 -10.19 4.21 6.67
C PHE A 128 -9.15 3.14 6.97
N VAL A 129 -7.88 3.52 6.88
CA VAL A 129 -6.76 2.64 7.21
C VAL A 129 -5.81 3.36 8.15
N HIS A 130 -5.42 2.68 9.22
CA HIS A 130 -4.44 3.18 10.18
C HIS A 130 -3.31 2.15 10.33
N GLN A 131 -2.06 2.62 10.38
CA GLN A 131 -0.89 1.77 10.56
C GLN A 131 0.13 2.44 11.49
N ALA A 132 0.79 1.63 12.31
CA ALA A 132 1.99 2.02 13.03
C ALA A 132 3.18 1.26 12.45
N ILE A 133 3.99 1.90 11.63
CA ILE A 133 5.09 1.29 10.89
C ILE A 133 6.36 1.41 11.74
N VAL A 134 6.92 0.28 12.15
CA VAL A 134 8.17 0.20 12.91
C VAL A 134 9.21 -0.47 12.05
N GLY A 135 10.34 0.18 11.84
CA GLY A 135 11.39 -0.34 10.97
C GLY A 135 12.78 -0.16 11.53
N ARG A 136 13.68 -1.03 11.10
CA ARG A 136 15.09 -1.00 11.45
C ARG A 136 15.97 -1.42 10.27
N LYS A 137 17.08 -0.75 10.14
CA LYS A 137 18.17 -1.16 9.27
C LYS A 137 19.22 -1.91 10.08
N PHE A 138 19.50 -3.14 9.68
CA PHE A 138 20.50 -4.02 10.29
C PHE A 138 21.76 -4.00 9.41
N GLY A 139 22.80 -3.30 9.88
CA GLY A 139 24.02 -3.09 9.12
C GLY A 139 23.77 -2.37 7.80
N GLU A 140 24.55 -2.72 6.76
CA GLU A 140 24.48 -2.04 5.46
C GLU A 140 23.46 -2.65 4.49
N LYS A 141 23.09 -3.92 4.68
CA LYS A 141 22.38 -4.70 3.67
C LYS A 141 20.91 -4.92 3.98
N LEU A 142 20.56 -5.22 5.24
CA LEU A 142 19.20 -5.65 5.58
C LEU A 142 18.39 -4.52 6.23
N SER A 143 17.20 -4.28 5.71
CA SER A 143 16.19 -3.44 6.31
C SER A 143 14.91 -4.24 6.49
N LEU A 144 14.33 -4.15 7.67
CA LEU A 144 13.07 -4.80 8.02
C LEU A 144 12.09 -3.76 8.54
N GLN A 145 10.81 -4.00 8.29
CA GLN A 145 9.72 -3.28 8.97
C GLN A 145 8.56 -4.20 9.26
N VAL A 146 7.82 -3.85 10.32
CA VAL A 146 6.57 -4.46 10.72
C VAL A 146 5.56 -3.34 10.93
N ALA A 147 4.33 -3.55 10.50
CA ALA A 147 3.26 -2.57 10.60
C ALA A 147 1.96 -3.26 11.03
N PRO A 148 1.57 -3.22 12.31
CA PRO A 148 0.19 -3.48 12.69
C PRO A 148 -0.70 -2.49 11.94
N TRP A 149 -1.83 -3.01 11.42
CA TRP A 149 -2.77 -2.25 10.63
C TRP A 149 -4.21 -2.50 11.08
N PHE A 150 -5.03 -1.49 10.86
CA PHE A 150 -6.47 -1.50 11.08
C PHE A 150 -7.16 -0.89 9.87
N VAL A 151 -8.22 -1.53 9.40
CA VAL A 151 -9.08 -1.05 8.30
C VAL A 151 -10.52 -1.02 8.77
N HIS A 152 -11.19 0.10 8.55
CA HIS A 152 -12.61 0.26 8.78
C HIS A 152 -13.33 0.58 7.48
N TYR A 153 -14.43 -0.15 7.20
CA TYR A 153 -15.35 0.15 6.11
C TYR A 153 -16.67 0.65 6.68
N ASN A 154 -17.14 1.80 6.22
CA ASN A 154 -18.47 2.27 6.58
C ASN A 154 -19.60 1.40 6.00
N GLN A 155 -19.31 0.71 4.89
CA GLN A 155 -20.21 -0.23 4.25
C GLN A 155 -19.45 -1.45 3.75
N VAL A 156 -19.92 -2.64 4.12
CA VAL A 156 -19.41 -3.94 3.68
C VAL A 156 -20.36 -4.58 2.66
N GLU A 157 -19.89 -5.58 1.93
CA GLU A 157 -20.68 -6.21 0.86
C GLU A 157 -21.65 -7.27 1.38
N GLY A 158 -21.26 -8.05 2.37
CA GLY A 158 -22.06 -9.13 2.94
C GLY A 158 -22.66 -8.75 4.31
N ILE A 159 -23.78 -9.34 4.66
CA ILE A 159 -24.43 -9.15 5.98
C ILE A 159 -23.55 -9.73 7.11
N LEU A 160 -22.74 -10.75 6.78
CA LEU A 160 -21.85 -11.43 7.73
C LEU A 160 -20.45 -10.78 7.79
N ASP A 161 -20.14 -9.86 6.86
CA ASP A 161 -18.88 -9.15 6.85
C ASP A 161 -18.83 -8.12 7.97
N GLY A 162 -17.79 -8.13 8.78
CA GLY A 162 -17.55 -7.06 9.77
C GLY A 162 -17.00 -5.80 9.10
N ASN A 163 -17.25 -4.66 9.70
CA ASN A 163 -16.74 -3.37 9.24
C ASN A 163 -15.23 -3.20 9.53
N ASP A 164 -14.72 -3.92 10.53
CA ASP A 164 -13.38 -3.74 11.08
C ASP A 164 -12.49 -4.93 10.79
N MET A 165 -11.31 -4.64 10.22
CA MET A 165 -10.27 -5.61 9.94
C MET A 165 -8.95 -5.17 10.54
N PHE A 166 -8.17 -6.11 11.03
CA PHE A 166 -6.86 -5.84 11.57
C PHE A 166 -5.89 -6.98 11.30
N GLY A 167 -4.63 -6.64 11.33
CA GLY A 167 -3.56 -7.58 11.08
C GLY A 167 -2.18 -6.96 11.22
N VAL A 168 -1.19 -7.66 10.69
CA VAL A 168 0.20 -7.21 10.71
C VAL A 168 0.80 -7.38 9.33
N ALA A 169 1.39 -6.32 8.80
CA ALA A 169 2.18 -6.35 7.58
C ALA A 169 3.67 -6.34 7.90
N GLY A 170 4.44 -7.10 7.15
CA GLY A 170 5.89 -7.14 7.22
C GLY A 170 6.50 -6.80 5.85
N ALA A 171 7.63 -6.12 5.84
CA ALA A 171 8.39 -5.92 4.64
C ALA A 171 9.90 -5.95 4.89
N LEU A 172 10.63 -6.40 3.89
CA LEU A 172 12.07 -6.45 3.91
C LEU A 172 12.66 -5.83 2.64
N ARG A 173 13.87 -5.31 2.79
CA ARG A 173 14.76 -4.91 1.69
C ARG A 173 16.14 -5.47 1.95
N TYR A 174 16.67 -6.26 1.01
CA TYR A 174 18.00 -6.83 1.09
C TYR A 174 18.88 -6.33 -0.06
N LYS A 175 19.94 -5.63 0.27
CA LYS A 175 20.89 -5.08 -0.68
C LYS A 175 21.84 -6.16 -1.20
N ILE A 176 21.77 -6.45 -2.49
CA ILE A 176 22.66 -7.44 -3.15
C ILE A 176 23.98 -6.78 -3.54
N THR A 177 23.88 -5.63 -4.22
CA THR A 177 25.03 -4.82 -4.64
C THR A 177 24.85 -3.37 -4.14
N ARG A 178 25.73 -2.46 -4.52
CA ARG A 178 25.60 -1.03 -4.18
C ARG A 178 24.35 -0.41 -4.78
N SER A 179 23.90 -0.90 -5.96
CA SER A 179 22.78 -0.34 -6.71
C SER A 179 21.57 -1.28 -6.81
N MET A 180 21.66 -2.52 -6.35
CA MET A 180 20.60 -3.52 -6.51
C MET A 180 20.11 -4.04 -5.16
N ALA A 181 18.81 -4.22 -5.03
CA ALA A 181 18.19 -4.83 -3.86
C ALA A 181 16.99 -5.71 -4.24
N ILE A 182 16.72 -6.71 -3.42
CA ILE A 182 15.48 -7.48 -3.42
C ILE A 182 14.60 -6.90 -2.33
N THR A 183 13.30 -6.84 -2.61
CA THR A 183 12.26 -6.46 -1.67
C THR A 183 11.22 -7.56 -1.58
N ALA A 184 10.64 -7.73 -0.41
CA ALA A 184 9.49 -8.60 -0.21
C ALA A 184 8.56 -7.97 0.82
N GLU A 185 7.28 -8.27 0.69
CA GLU A 185 6.25 -7.85 1.63
C GLU A 185 5.18 -8.92 1.79
N TYR A 186 4.58 -8.96 2.97
CA TYR A 186 3.50 -9.87 3.32
C TYR A 186 2.60 -9.21 4.35
N ALA A 187 1.27 -9.30 4.17
CA ALA A 187 0.30 -8.86 5.16
C ALA A 187 -0.51 -10.05 5.66
N PHE A 188 -0.40 -10.31 6.93
CA PHE A 188 -1.22 -11.29 7.65
C PHE A 188 -2.47 -10.58 8.17
N ARG A 189 -3.64 -11.15 7.91
CA ARG A 189 -4.91 -10.74 8.48
C ARG A 189 -5.19 -11.57 9.73
N ALA A 190 -5.55 -10.91 10.85
CA ALA A 190 -5.75 -11.55 12.12
C ALA A 190 -7.22 -11.95 12.41
N ASN A 191 -8.18 -11.36 11.68
CA ASN A 191 -9.59 -11.71 11.79
C ASN A 191 -10.16 -12.20 10.45
N ASP A 192 -10.85 -13.33 10.48
CA ASP A 192 -11.48 -13.93 9.31
C ASP A 192 -12.89 -13.37 9.08
N TYR A 193 -13.26 -13.27 7.81
CA TYR A 193 -14.63 -13.07 7.36
C TYR A 193 -15.20 -14.41 6.92
N SER A 194 -16.44 -14.66 7.31
CA SER A 194 -16.96 -16.01 7.43
C SER A 194 -17.18 -16.81 6.14
N ASP A 195 -17.28 -16.19 4.96
CA ASP A 195 -17.78 -16.90 3.78
C ASP A 195 -16.98 -16.70 2.48
N ARG A 196 -15.82 -16.05 2.52
CA ARG A 196 -15.01 -15.80 1.31
C ARG A 196 -13.58 -16.25 1.51
N ASP A 197 -13.05 -16.94 0.50
CA ASP A 197 -11.63 -17.26 0.42
C ASP A 197 -10.84 -15.99 0.11
N TYR A 198 -10.27 -15.37 1.12
CA TYR A 198 -9.35 -14.25 0.99
C TYR A 198 -7.92 -14.74 1.13
N TYR A 199 -7.04 -14.20 0.31
CA TYR A 199 -5.62 -14.51 0.38
C TYR A 199 -4.86 -13.36 0.99
N ASP A 200 -3.91 -13.65 1.88
CA ASP A 200 -3.01 -12.65 2.42
C ASP A 200 -2.20 -11.98 1.30
N SER A 201 -2.04 -10.67 1.38
CA SER A 201 -1.29 -9.91 0.39
C SER A 201 0.20 -10.25 0.46
N PHE A 202 0.77 -10.59 -0.69
CA PHE A 202 2.18 -10.94 -0.85
C PHE A 202 2.77 -10.22 -2.06
N GLY A 203 4.04 -9.82 -1.94
CA GLY A 203 4.78 -9.23 -3.05
C GLY A 203 6.27 -9.53 -2.99
N LEU A 204 6.87 -9.72 -4.16
CA LEU A 204 8.32 -9.78 -4.38
C LEU A 204 8.73 -8.71 -5.37
N GLY A 205 9.84 -8.04 -5.12
CA GLY A 205 10.33 -6.97 -5.96
C GLY A 205 11.84 -6.96 -6.10
N PHE A 206 12.27 -6.28 -7.14
CA PHE A 206 13.66 -6.02 -7.44
C PHE A 206 13.84 -4.52 -7.69
N GLU A 207 14.82 -3.92 -7.03
CA GLU A 207 15.15 -2.50 -7.15
C GLU A 207 16.51 -2.31 -7.81
N ILE A 208 16.57 -1.33 -8.73
CA ILE A 208 17.80 -0.85 -9.34
C ILE A 208 17.91 0.64 -9.08
N GLU A 209 18.96 1.07 -8.40
CA GLU A 209 19.28 2.47 -8.13
C GLU A 209 20.28 2.98 -9.15
N THR A 210 19.90 4.03 -9.91
CA THR A 210 20.76 4.66 -10.91
C THR A 210 20.77 6.17 -10.69
N GLY A 211 21.83 6.69 -10.05
CA GLY A 211 22.15 8.11 -10.01
C GLY A 211 21.03 9.10 -9.60
N GLY A 212 20.07 8.70 -8.81
CA GLY A 212 18.94 9.54 -8.39
C GLY A 212 17.56 8.97 -8.74
N HIS A 213 17.49 7.92 -9.54
CA HIS A 213 16.27 7.18 -9.83
C HIS A 213 16.32 5.79 -9.20
N VAL A 214 15.16 5.30 -8.76
CA VAL A 214 14.97 3.92 -8.30
C VAL A 214 13.94 3.27 -9.20
N PHE A 215 14.38 2.30 -9.99
CA PHE A 215 13.49 1.45 -10.78
C PHE A 215 13.07 0.26 -9.93
N GLN A 216 11.78 -0.01 -9.89
CA GLN A 216 11.21 -1.14 -9.17
C GLN A 216 10.39 -2.00 -10.13
N MET A 217 10.71 -3.29 -10.16
CA MET A 217 9.91 -4.33 -10.81
C MET A 217 9.42 -5.27 -9.74
N HIS A 218 8.14 -5.64 -9.78
CA HIS A 218 7.58 -6.51 -8.76
C HIS A 218 6.45 -7.38 -9.29
N VAL A 219 6.23 -8.48 -8.60
CA VAL A 219 5.07 -9.35 -8.73
C VAL A 219 4.34 -9.39 -7.40
N THR A 220 3.01 -9.41 -7.44
CA THR A 220 2.16 -9.44 -6.26
C THR A 220 0.86 -10.19 -6.58
N ASN A 221 0.26 -10.81 -5.59
CA ASN A 221 -1.08 -11.40 -5.71
C ASN A 221 -2.20 -10.38 -5.54
N SER A 222 -1.87 -9.15 -5.12
CA SER A 222 -2.86 -8.10 -4.89
C SER A 222 -3.20 -7.36 -6.18
N PHE A 223 -4.48 -7.26 -6.50
CA PHE A 223 -4.97 -6.48 -7.65
C PHE A 223 -5.17 -5.00 -7.32
N GLY A 224 -5.62 -4.69 -6.10
CA GLY A 224 -5.86 -3.33 -5.62
C GLY A 224 -4.57 -2.51 -5.43
N LEU A 225 -4.66 -1.19 -5.60
CA LEU A 225 -3.53 -0.25 -5.52
C LEU A 225 -3.59 0.65 -4.26
N SER A 226 -4.62 0.49 -3.43
CA SER A 226 -4.87 1.25 -2.21
C SER A 226 -4.85 0.34 -0.99
N GLU A 227 -4.45 0.86 0.17
CA GLU A 227 -4.26 0.10 1.40
C GLU A 227 -5.54 -0.64 1.85
N ASN A 228 -6.70 -0.03 1.67
CA ASN A 228 -7.99 -0.67 1.93
C ASN A 228 -8.34 -1.79 0.94
N GLN A 229 -7.61 -1.93 -0.17
CA GLN A 229 -7.85 -2.95 -1.18
C GLN A 229 -6.89 -4.14 -1.07
N PHE A 230 -5.67 -3.94 -0.56
CA PHE A 230 -4.68 -5.01 -0.52
C PHE A 230 -4.34 -5.51 0.89
N LEU A 231 -4.63 -4.76 1.95
CA LEU A 231 -4.38 -5.24 3.31
C LEU A 231 -5.41 -6.29 3.75
N PRO A 232 -6.72 -6.09 3.48
CA PRO A 232 -7.74 -7.03 3.93
C PRO A 232 -8.04 -8.14 2.92
N TYR A 233 -7.59 -8.03 1.66
CA TYR A 233 -8.01 -8.94 0.56
C TYR A 233 -6.84 -9.58 -0.15
#